data_93f9f30f6e424cc11d68cdb5936db148
#
_entry.id   93f9f30f6e424cc11d68cdb5936db148
#
_cell.length_a   1.000
_cell.length_b   1.000
_cell.length_c   1.000
_cell.angle_alpha   90.00
_cell.angle_beta   90.00
_cell.angle_gamma   90.00
#
_symmetry.space_group_name_H-M   'P 1'
#
loop_
_entity.id
_entity.type
_entity.pdbx_description
1 polymer ?
#
loop_
_entity_poly.entity_id
_entity_poly.type
_entity_poly.pdbx_seq_one_letter_code
_entity_poly.pdbx_strand_id
1 'polypeptide(L)'
;MDNTIVFKISDENDFSKLNSAQSVRNFIADLSGVDNNTINLLKDKFVAFDKIIYKNKGSFVIVYNYDFDENLNIVPTLQEAYDFIDMEEIERQLEL
;
A
#
# COMPACT_ATOMS: atom_id res chain seq x y z
N MET A 1 -1.34 10.10 -12.58
CA MET A 1 -1.25 8.97 -11.64
C MET A 1 -2.00 7.77 -12.14
N ASP A 2 -1.72 7.45 -13.38
CA ASP A 2 -2.51 6.47 -14.12
C ASP A 2 -2.26 5.04 -13.68
N ASN A 3 -1.18 4.81 -12.93
CA ASN A 3 -0.80 3.47 -12.49
C ASN A 3 -1.03 3.24 -11.00
N THR A 4 -1.93 4.00 -10.40
CA THR A 4 -2.22 3.89 -8.97
C THR A 4 -3.66 3.47 -8.75
N ILE A 5 -3.85 2.43 -7.94
CA ILE A 5 -5.18 1.96 -7.54
C ILE A 5 -5.30 2.10 -6.03
N VAL A 6 -6.46 2.60 -5.59
CA VAL A 6 -6.81 2.69 -4.17
C VAL A 6 -7.81 1.61 -3.83
N PHE A 7 -7.49 0.80 -2.83
CA PHE A 7 -8.38 -0.23 -2.32
C PHE A 7 -8.82 0.11 -0.90
N LYS A 8 -10.11 0.04 -0.65
CA LYS A 8 -10.65 0.08 0.70
C LYS A 8 -10.64 -1.35 1.23
N ILE A 9 -9.90 -1.60 2.29
CA ILE A 9 -9.77 -2.94 2.87
C ILE A 9 -10.42 -2.95 4.25
N SER A 10 -11.40 -3.83 4.42
CA SER A 10 -12.12 -3.99 5.69
C SER A 10 -11.87 -5.35 6.32
N ASP A 11 -11.52 -6.36 5.51
CA ASP A 11 -11.26 -7.72 6.00
C ASP A 11 -10.32 -8.46 5.04
N GLU A 12 -10.05 -9.73 5.35
CA GLU A 12 -9.13 -10.54 4.53
C GLU A 12 -9.63 -10.78 3.12
N ASN A 13 -10.94 -10.79 2.89
CA ASN A 13 -11.48 -11.00 1.55
C ASN A 13 -11.15 -9.83 0.62
N ASP A 14 -11.12 -8.62 1.16
CA ASP A 14 -10.75 -7.45 0.37
C ASP A 14 -9.28 -7.52 -0.06
N PHE A 15 -8.42 -8.13 0.75
CA PHE A 15 -7.02 -8.31 0.38
C PHE A 15 -6.87 -9.17 -0.87
N SER A 16 -7.73 -10.16 -1.05
CA SER A 16 -7.68 -11.01 -2.24
C SER A 16 -7.90 -10.21 -3.53
N LYS A 17 -8.73 -9.19 -3.47
CA LYS A 17 -8.97 -8.31 -4.62
C LYS A 17 -7.74 -7.48 -4.95
N LEU A 18 -7.04 -7.00 -3.94
CA LEU A 18 -5.79 -6.27 -4.11
C LEU A 18 -4.77 -7.14 -4.84
N ASN A 19 -4.64 -8.38 -4.42
CA ASN A 19 -3.64 -9.29 -4.92
C ASN A 19 -3.87 -9.69 -6.39
N SER A 20 -5.08 -9.51 -6.91
CA SER A 20 -5.42 -9.87 -8.30
C SER A 20 -5.21 -8.73 -9.29
N ALA A 21 -4.93 -7.52 -8.85
CA ALA A 21 -4.77 -6.35 -9.73
C ALA A 21 -3.33 -6.23 -10.22
N GLN A 22 -2.92 -7.13 -11.10
CA GLN A 22 -1.51 -7.28 -11.48
C GLN A 22 -1.01 -6.31 -12.55
N SER A 23 -1.91 -5.62 -13.24
CA SER A 23 -1.50 -4.68 -14.29
C SER A 23 -1.11 -3.30 -13.74
N VAL A 24 -1.29 -3.08 -12.46
CA VAL A 24 -1.07 -1.79 -11.81
C VAL A 24 0.25 -1.82 -11.07
N ARG A 25 0.98 -0.71 -11.14
CA ARG A 25 2.27 -0.60 -10.49
C ARG A 25 2.17 -0.16 -9.03
N ASN A 26 1.30 0.80 -8.74
CA ASN A 26 1.22 1.42 -7.42
C ASN A 26 -0.10 1.12 -6.74
N PHE A 27 -0.04 0.82 -5.46
CA PHE A 27 -1.22 0.44 -4.68
C PHE A 27 -1.30 1.25 -3.40
N ILE A 28 -2.51 1.71 -3.10
CA ILE A 28 -2.81 2.34 -1.82
C ILE A 28 -3.89 1.51 -1.15
N ALA A 29 -3.59 1.00 0.03
CA ALA A 29 -4.57 0.25 0.83
C ALA A 29 -5.14 1.19 1.89
N ASP A 30 -6.41 1.53 1.77
CA ASP A 30 -7.09 2.40 2.74
C ASP A 30 -7.67 1.54 3.84
N LEU A 31 -7.09 1.63 5.02
CA LEU A 31 -7.49 0.87 6.19
C LEU A 31 -8.26 1.72 7.20
N SER A 32 -8.76 2.89 6.78
CA SER A 32 -9.52 3.77 7.67
C SER A 32 -10.67 3.03 8.33
N GLY A 33 -10.76 3.09 9.64
CA GLY A 33 -11.83 2.46 10.39
C GLY A 33 -11.66 0.97 10.66
N VAL A 34 -10.58 0.37 10.20
CA VAL A 34 -10.30 -1.06 10.46
C VAL A 34 -9.76 -1.21 11.88
N ASP A 35 -10.21 -2.23 12.61
CA ASP A 35 -9.78 -2.44 13.98
C ASP A 35 -8.40 -3.11 14.06
N ASN A 36 -7.80 -3.05 15.25
CA ASN A 36 -6.47 -3.58 15.48
C ASN A 36 -6.37 -5.09 15.28
N ASN A 37 -7.43 -5.82 15.60
CA ASN A 37 -7.41 -7.27 15.41
C ASN A 37 -7.30 -7.64 13.95
N THR A 38 -8.04 -6.95 13.08
CA THR A 38 -7.97 -7.18 11.66
C THR A 38 -6.60 -6.77 11.11
N ILE A 39 -6.05 -5.65 11.57
CA ILE A 39 -4.71 -5.22 11.19
C ILE A 39 -3.69 -6.30 11.53
N ASN A 40 -3.76 -6.88 12.73
CA ASN A 40 -2.82 -7.92 13.13
C ASN A 40 -2.92 -9.18 12.27
N LEU A 41 -4.12 -9.51 11.80
CA LEU A 41 -4.33 -10.65 10.91
C LEU A 41 -3.75 -10.41 9.51
N LEU A 42 -3.75 -9.17 9.05
CA LEU A 42 -3.33 -8.84 7.69
C LEU A 42 -1.89 -8.37 7.58
N LYS A 43 -1.26 -8.04 8.69
CA LYS A 43 0.05 -7.41 8.73
C LYS A 43 1.11 -8.16 7.91
N ASP A 44 1.23 -9.48 8.12
CA ASP A 44 2.22 -10.27 7.42
C ASP A 44 1.93 -10.35 5.91
N LYS A 45 0.66 -10.36 5.56
CA LYS A 45 0.25 -10.37 4.14
C LYS A 45 0.63 -9.06 3.47
N PHE A 46 0.49 -7.94 4.17
CA PHE A 46 0.91 -6.64 3.64
C PHE A 46 2.41 -6.59 3.43
N VAL A 47 3.19 -7.12 4.38
CA VAL A 47 4.65 -7.14 4.24
C VAL A 47 5.06 -7.97 3.02
N ALA A 48 4.45 -9.13 2.84
CA ALA A 48 4.74 -9.98 1.68
C ALA A 48 4.36 -9.28 0.37
N PHE A 49 3.20 -8.63 0.34
CA PHE A 49 2.73 -7.91 -0.84
C PHE A 49 3.65 -6.73 -1.17
N ASP A 50 4.10 -6.01 -0.16
CA ASP A 50 5.02 -4.88 -0.34
C ASP A 50 6.32 -5.34 -1.02
N LYS A 51 6.85 -6.48 -0.63
CA LYS A 51 8.07 -7.02 -1.24
C LYS A 51 7.87 -7.33 -2.72
N ILE A 52 6.71 -7.88 -3.08
CA ILE A 52 6.39 -8.19 -4.47
C ILE A 52 6.30 -6.89 -5.29
N ILE A 53 5.61 -5.89 -4.76
CA ILE A 53 5.43 -4.62 -5.44
C ILE A 53 6.77 -3.90 -5.61
N TYR A 54 7.59 -3.88 -4.57
CA TYR A 54 8.91 -3.28 -4.63
C TYR A 54 9.78 -3.96 -5.69
N LYS A 55 9.76 -5.29 -5.74
CA LYS A 55 10.50 -6.05 -6.72
C LYS A 55 10.08 -5.71 -8.15
N ASN A 56 8.80 -5.39 -8.34
CA ASN A 56 8.26 -5.00 -9.65
C ASN A 56 8.38 -3.51 -9.92
N LYS A 57 9.15 -2.79 -9.11
CA LYS A 57 9.42 -1.36 -9.23
C LYS A 57 8.17 -0.50 -9.06
N GLY A 58 7.29 -0.94 -8.20
CA GLY A 58 6.09 -0.21 -7.82
C GLY A 58 6.19 0.32 -6.40
N SER A 59 5.10 0.91 -5.94
CA SER A 59 4.97 1.44 -4.59
C SER A 59 3.71 0.90 -3.93
N PHE A 60 3.82 0.56 -2.65
CA PHE A 60 2.67 0.14 -1.85
C PHE A 60 2.63 0.99 -0.59
N VAL A 61 1.54 1.71 -0.39
CA VAL A 61 1.35 2.60 0.74
C VAL A 61 0.05 2.27 1.44
N ILE A 62 0.07 2.31 2.76
CA ILE A 62 -1.11 2.03 3.58
C ILE A 62 -1.57 3.34 4.23
N VAL A 63 -2.87 3.59 4.20
CA VAL A 63 -3.49 4.73 4.90
C VAL A 63 -4.09 4.20 6.19
N TYR A 64 -3.53 4.63 7.31
CA TYR A 64 -4.02 4.26 8.62
C TYR A 64 -3.59 5.31 9.65
N ASN A 65 -4.22 5.32 10.81
CA ASN A 65 -4.00 6.38 11.78
C ASN A 65 -2.79 6.19 12.70
N TYR A 66 -2.11 5.04 12.61
CA TYR A 66 -0.81 4.89 13.27
C TYR A 66 0.05 3.88 12.53
N ASP A 67 1.36 3.96 12.78
CA ASP A 67 2.38 3.15 12.12
C ASP A 67 2.51 1.81 12.87
N PHE A 68 1.86 0.78 12.36
CA PHE A 68 1.81 -0.51 13.05
C PHE A 68 2.93 -1.48 12.66
N ASP A 69 3.73 -1.14 11.66
CA ASP A 69 4.85 -1.98 11.22
C ASP A 69 5.89 -1.15 10.49
N GLU A 70 7.11 -1.13 11.02
CA GLU A 70 8.19 -0.33 10.45
C GLU A 70 8.63 -0.78 9.06
N ASN A 71 8.27 -2.00 8.65
CA ASN A 71 8.59 -2.52 7.32
C ASN A 71 7.61 -2.07 6.24
N LEU A 72 6.58 -1.32 6.62
CA LEU A 72 5.55 -0.84 5.70
C LEU A 72 5.55 0.67 5.65
N ASN A 73 5.11 1.21 4.51
CA ASN A 73 4.93 2.64 4.34
C ASN A 73 3.51 2.99 4.74
N ILE A 74 3.34 3.61 5.90
CA ILE A 74 2.02 3.92 6.46
C ILE A 74 1.92 5.42 6.69
N VAL A 75 0.87 6.02 6.16
CA VAL A 75 0.61 7.46 6.27
C VAL A 75 -0.81 7.68 6.76
N PRO A 76 -1.10 8.82 7.38
CA PRO A 76 -2.42 9.04 7.99
C PRO A 76 -3.51 9.45 7.02
N THR A 77 -3.19 9.93 5.82
CA THR A 77 -4.19 10.42 4.88
C THR A 77 -3.94 9.92 3.48
N LEU A 78 -5.01 9.90 2.69
CA LEU A 78 -4.93 9.51 1.28
C LEU A 78 -4.04 10.48 0.49
N GLN A 79 -4.12 11.77 0.79
CA GLN A 79 -3.28 12.78 0.14
C GLN A 79 -1.79 12.48 0.34
N GLU A 80 -1.41 12.15 1.56
CA GLU A 80 -0.02 11.82 1.86
C GLU A 80 0.42 10.53 1.15
N ALA A 81 -0.49 9.58 0.96
CA ALA A 81 -0.19 8.37 0.21
C ALA A 81 0.15 8.69 -1.25
N TYR A 82 -0.63 9.56 -1.89
CA TYR A 82 -0.33 9.99 -3.25
C TYR A 82 0.99 10.74 -3.32
N ASP A 83 1.26 11.62 -2.37
CA ASP A 83 2.51 12.38 -2.32
C ASP A 83 3.70 11.42 -2.18
N PHE A 84 3.58 10.40 -1.36
CA PHE A 84 4.63 9.41 -1.17
C PHE A 84 4.94 8.69 -2.49
N ILE A 85 3.90 8.27 -3.21
CA ILE A 85 4.07 7.57 -4.48
C ILE A 85 4.72 8.49 -5.51
N ASP A 86 4.30 9.74 -5.59
CA ASP A 86 4.89 10.70 -6.51
C ASP A 86 6.39 10.86 -6.26
N MET A 87 6.79 10.96 -5.00
CA MET A 87 8.20 11.08 -4.65
C MET A 87 8.99 9.82 -5.02
N GLU A 88 8.42 8.65 -4.78
CA GLU A 88 9.10 7.41 -5.16
C GLU A 88 9.25 7.28 -6.67
N GLU A 89 8.26 7.70 -7.42
CA GLU A 89 8.35 7.66 -8.87
C GLU A 89 9.43 8.59 -9.40
N ILE A 90 9.55 9.77 -8.81
CA ILE A 90 10.63 10.70 -9.16
C ILE A 90 11.99 10.08 -8.86
N GLU A 91 12.15 9.48 -7.69
CA GLU A 91 13.41 8.84 -7.32
C GLU A 91 13.78 7.72 -8.28
N ARG A 92 12.80 6.91 -8.69
CA ARG A 92 13.05 5.84 -9.64
C ARG A 92 13.51 6.36 -10.99
N GLN A 93 12.96 7.49 -11.43
CA GLN A 93 13.38 8.13 -12.70
C GLN A 93 14.81 8.64 -12.60
N LEU A 94 15.22 9.14 -11.44
CA LEU A 94 16.57 9.66 -11.26
C LEU A 94 17.63 8.56 -11.21
N GLU A 95 17.24 7.34 -10.88
CA GLU A 95 18.17 6.21 -10.84
C GLU A 95 18.47 5.61 -12.20
N LEU A 96 17.77 6.07 -13.20
CA LEU A 96 18.03 5.62 -14.56
C LEU A 96 19.25 6.32 -15.14
#